data_8f41b767fb15c4e8ad193b8a037860d0
#
_entry.id   8f41b767fb15c4e8ad193b8a037860d0
#
_cell.length_a   1.000
_cell.length_b   1.000
_cell.length_c   1.000
_cell.angle_alpha   90.00
_cell.angle_beta   90.00
_cell.angle_gamma   90.00
#
_symmetry.space_group_name_H-M   'P 1'
#
loop_
_entity.id
_entity.type
_entity.pdbx_description
1 polymer ?
#
loop_
_entity_poly.entity_id
_entity_poly.type
_entity_poly.pdbx_seq_one_letter_code
_entity_poly.pdbx_strand_id
1 'polypeptide(L)'
;MKIEMFGKEREITLKDCLIVIGELFVAGVFFESHSYYTEQANAEGVAKMQAAIPAVVSMDGTQSLPEKIEMVSRTIGFYSGSGQIDEKASEKEIVTHYKNEFQKYGWKYIDKYYSETFFLFPRSNDNKWYYYCFENEGDYFMSLSIKRGVINFDGTRTIIFHIGLKEDWGLGNYRQIEDEEP
;
A
#
# COMPACT_ATOMS: atom_id res chain seq x y z
N MET A 1 25.13 41.09 14.61
CA MET A 1 25.50 40.53 13.28
C MET A 1 24.56 41.13 12.26
N LYS A 2 25.07 41.70 11.19
CA LYS A 2 24.22 42.24 10.12
C LYS A 2 24.07 41.22 9.03
N ILE A 3 22.83 40.98 8.59
CA ILE A 3 22.51 40.13 7.43
C ILE A 3 21.65 40.93 6.47
N GLU A 4 21.83 40.68 5.18
CA GLU A 4 21.01 41.25 4.14
C GLU A 4 19.91 40.21 3.78
N MET A 5 18.65 40.55 4.03
CA MET A 5 17.49 39.74 3.60
C MET A 5 16.55 40.65 2.80
N PHE A 6 16.19 40.17 1.61
CA PHE A 6 15.28 40.88 0.70
C PHE A 6 15.70 42.33 0.38
N GLY A 7 17.02 42.58 0.24
CA GLY A 7 17.56 43.92 -0.10
C GLY A 7 17.53 44.93 1.05
N LYS A 8 17.35 44.48 2.28
CA LYS A 8 17.43 45.33 3.49
C LYS A 8 18.41 44.75 4.49
N GLU A 9 19.34 45.58 4.94
CA GLU A 9 20.20 45.28 6.09
C GLU A 9 19.36 45.21 7.36
N ARG A 10 19.43 44.12 8.09
CA ARG A 10 18.82 43.96 9.40
C ARG A 10 19.88 43.56 10.42
N GLU A 11 19.90 44.24 11.54
CA GLU A 11 20.77 43.89 12.65
C GLU A 11 20.09 42.80 13.50
N ILE A 12 20.70 41.63 13.58
CA ILE A 12 20.22 40.55 14.41
C ILE A 12 20.73 40.74 15.82
N THR A 13 19.84 40.85 16.77
CA THR A 13 20.17 40.97 18.18
C THR A 13 20.28 39.57 18.81
N LEU A 14 20.93 39.52 20.00
CA LEU A 14 21.00 38.27 20.80
C LEU A 14 19.60 37.76 21.14
N LYS A 15 18.64 38.66 21.33
CA LYS A 15 17.24 38.32 21.61
C LYS A 15 16.59 37.59 20.43
N ASP A 16 16.84 38.03 19.20
CA ASP A 16 16.33 37.40 18.01
C ASP A 16 16.88 35.96 17.85
N CYS A 17 18.18 35.80 18.14
CA CYS A 17 18.81 34.47 18.13
C CYS A 17 18.17 33.52 19.19
N LEU A 18 17.93 34.01 20.40
CA LEU A 18 17.31 33.21 21.46
C LEU A 18 15.85 32.83 21.14
N ILE A 19 15.11 33.71 20.47
CA ILE A 19 13.74 33.38 20.01
C ILE A 19 13.80 32.27 18.98
N VAL A 20 14.65 32.36 17.96
CA VAL A 20 14.78 31.32 16.93
C VAL A 20 15.22 29.97 17.52
N ILE A 21 16.16 29.98 18.46
CA ILE A 21 16.60 28.77 19.15
C ILE A 21 15.44 28.18 19.95
N GLY A 22 14.64 28.99 20.64
CA GLY A 22 13.46 28.54 21.38
C GLY A 22 12.40 27.93 20.47
N GLU A 23 12.12 28.57 19.33
CA GLU A 23 11.17 28.04 18.33
C GLU A 23 11.64 26.70 17.74
N LEU A 24 12.93 26.59 17.41
CA LEU A 24 13.51 25.33 16.91
C LEU A 24 13.45 24.22 17.96
N PHE A 25 13.70 24.55 19.24
CA PHE A 25 13.59 23.58 20.33
C PHE A 25 12.15 23.08 20.51
N VAL A 26 11.17 24.00 20.53
CA VAL A 26 9.75 23.65 20.64
C VAL A 26 9.31 22.81 19.44
N ALA A 27 9.70 23.18 18.22
CA ALA A 27 9.43 22.41 17.02
C ALA A 27 10.05 21.01 17.11
N GLY A 28 11.30 20.88 17.56
CA GLY A 28 11.97 19.59 17.73
C GLY A 28 11.24 18.68 18.71
N VAL A 29 10.87 19.20 19.89
CA VAL A 29 10.10 18.44 20.91
C VAL A 29 8.73 18.03 20.37
N PHE A 30 8.09 18.89 19.57
CA PHE A 30 6.79 18.59 18.98
C PHE A 30 6.91 17.50 17.91
N PHE A 31 7.94 17.54 17.09
CA PHE A 31 8.21 16.52 16.08
C PHE A 31 8.53 15.15 16.71
N GLU A 32 9.39 15.12 17.73
CA GLU A 32 9.73 13.86 18.41
C GLU A 32 8.52 13.25 19.12
N SER A 33 7.74 14.05 19.85
CA SER A 33 6.54 13.54 20.52
C SER A 33 5.47 13.07 19.51
N HIS A 34 5.29 13.80 18.42
CA HIS A 34 4.37 13.40 17.36
C HIS A 34 4.80 12.08 16.70
N SER A 35 6.10 11.94 16.40
CA SER A 35 6.65 10.70 15.83
C SER A 35 6.42 9.50 16.75
N TYR A 36 6.72 9.66 18.05
CA TYR A 36 6.53 8.61 19.04
C TYR A 36 5.07 8.15 19.16
N TYR A 37 4.11 9.09 19.26
CA TYR A 37 2.69 8.76 19.29
C TYR A 37 2.21 8.12 17.99
N THR A 38 2.76 8.52 16.85
CA THR A 38 2.45 7.93 15.55
C THR A 38 2.88 6.47 15.48
N GLU A 39 4.10 6.16 15.92
CA GLU A 39 4.64 4.80 15.92
C GLU A 39 3.82 3.87 16.84
N GLN A 40 3.46 4.31 18.04
CA GLN A 40 2.63 3.49 18.94
C GLN A 40 1.21 3.27 18.40
N ALA A 41 0.55 4.32 17.90
CA ALA A 41 -0.79 4.22 17.37
C ALA A 41 -0.84 3.30 16.14
N ASN A 42 0.20 3.35 15.29
CA ASN A 42 0.28 2.50 14.11
C ASN A 42 0.69 1.07 14.42
N ALA A 43 1.50 0.82 15.46
CA ALA A 43 1.96 -0.52 15.81
C ALA A 43 0.78 -1.46 16.13
N GLU A 44 -0.23 -0.98 16.86
CA GLU A 44 -1.44 -1.75 17.14
C GLU A 44 -2.26 -2.01 15.88
N GLY A 45 -2.43 -0.99 15.02
CA GLY A 45 -3.14 -1.11 13.76
C GLY A 45 -2.45 -2.07 12.80
N VAL A 46 -1.12 -1.97 12.68
CA VAL A 46 -0.29 -2.90 11.89
C VAL A 46 -0.45 -4.32 12.40
N ALA A 47 -0.38 -4.56 13.72
CA ALA A 47 -0.53 -5.89 14.30
C ALA A 47 -1.93 -6.49 14.01
N LYS A 48 -2.99 -5.68 14.12
CA LYS A 48 -4.36 -6.10 13.78
C LYS A 48 -4.50 -6.44 12.29
N MET A 49 -3.94 -5.60 11.41
CA MET A 49 -3.97 -5.86 9.97
C MET A 49 -3.15 -7.11 9.61
N GLN A 50 -1.97 -7.29 10.20
CA GLN A 50 -1.15 -8.48 10.01
C GLN A 50 -1.91 -9.75 10.42
N ALA A 51 -2.63 -9.71 11.54
CA ALA A 51 -3.46 -10.82 12.02
C ALA A 51 -4.68 -11.10 11.11
N ALA A 52 -5.13 -10.12 10.33
CA ALA A 52 -6.23 -10.28 9.38
C ALA A 52 -5.81 -10.89 8.04
N ILE A 53 -4.50 -10.97 7.73
CA ILE A 53 -4.03 -11.59 6.50
C ILE A 53 -4.41 -13.07 6.51
N PRO A 54 -5.13 -13.56 5.48
CA PRO A 54 -5.56 -14.96 5.43
C PRO A 54 -4.34 -15.90 5.31
N ALA A 55 -4.34 -17.00 6.06
CA ALA A 55 -3.27 -18.00 6.06
C ALA A 55 -3.33 -18.86 4.79
N VAL A 56 -3.22 -18.23 3.63
CA VAL A 56 -3.26 -18.87 2.31
C VAL A 56 -1.86 -19.15 1.82
N VAL A 57 -1.70 -20.29 1.14
CA VAL A 57 -0.45 -20.69 0.50
C VAL A 57 -0.57 -20.59 -1.01
N SER A 58 0.56 -20.48 -1.70
CA SER A 58 0.66 -20.58 -3.15
C SER A 58 0.10 -21.91 -3.67
N MET A 59 -0.25 -21.98 -4.94
CA MET A 59 -0.83 -23.18 -5.54
C MET A 59 0.09 -24.41 -5.43
N ASP A 60 1.41 -24.20 -5.41
CA ASP A 60 2.40 -25.27 -5.19
C ASP A 60 2.71 -25.53 -3.69
N GLY A 61 2.11 -24.77 -2.79
CA GLY A 61 2.28 -24.90 -1.34
C GLY A 61 3.62 -24.42 -0.79
N THR A 62 4.47 -23.78 -1.60
CA THR A 62 5.85 -23.40 -1.21
C THR A 62 5.94 -22.02 -0.57
N GLN A 63 4.96 -21.14 -0.78
CA GLN A 63 4.96 -19.76 -0.31
C GLN A 63 3.69 -19.49 0.50
N SER A 64 3.83 -18.81 1.63
CA SER A 64 2.72 -18.42 2.51
C SER A 64 2.44 -16.93 2.36
N LEU A 65 1.18 -16.55 2.14
CA LEU A 65 0.79 -15.14 1.98
C LEU A 65 1.15 -14.28 3.21
N PRO A 66 0.90 -14.70 4.47
CA PRO A 66 1.30 -13.92 5.65
C PRO A 66 2.81 -13.65 5.74
N GLU A 67 3.63 -14.60 5.28
CA GLU A 67 5.10 -14.47 5.29
C GLU A 67 5.61 -13.55 4.17
N LYS A 68 4.84 -13.41 3.09
CA LYS A 68 5.20 -12.59 1.93
C LYS A 68 4.77 -11.14 2.05
N ILE A 69 3.80 -10.84 2.91
CA ILE A 69 3.30 -9.46 3.07
C ILE A 69 4.15 -8.72 4.10
N GLU A 70 4.83 -7.68 3.62
CA GLU A 70 5.55 -6.74 4.46
C GLU A 70 4.66 -5.53 4.77
N MET A 71 4.55 -5.21 6.06
CA MET A 71 3.75 -4.09 6.54
C MET A 71 4.55 -2.80 6.54
N VAL A 72 3.93 -1.72 6.08
CA VAL A 72 4.50 -0.37 6.06
C VAL A 72 3.57 0.58 6.80
N SER A 73 4.13 1.30 7.77
CA SER A 73 3.46 2.41 8.47
C SER A 73 4.08 3.74 8.03
N ARG A 74 3.26 4.73 7.67
CA ARG A 74 3.74 6.03 7.17
C ARG A 74 3.37 7.19 8.07
N THR A 75 2.09 7.29 8.45
CA THR A 75 1.54 8.37 9.28
C THR A 75 0.48 7.80 10.21
N ILE A 76 0.00 8.59 11.18
CA ILE A 76 -1.05 8.16 12.13
C ILE A 76 -2.27 7.64 11.36
N GLY A 77 -2.65 6.39 11.65
CA GLY A 77 -3.79 5.73 11.01
C GLY A 77 -3.53 5.27 9.57
N PHE A 78 -2.36 5.55 8.98
CA PHE A 78 -2.03 5.13 7.64
C PHE A 78 -0.98 4.01 7.66
N TYR A 79 -1.42 2.80 7.43
CA TYR A 79 -0.59 1.61 7.30
C TYR A 79 -1.16 0.70 6.22
N SER A 80 -0.29 0.01 5.53
CA SER A 80 -0.64 -0.94 4.48
C SER A 80 0.37 -2.06 4.43
N GLY A 81 0.01 -3.17 3.81
CA GLY A 81 0.92 -4.27 3.54
C GLY A 81 0.95 -4.60 2.05
N SER A 82 2.10 -5.05 1.57
CA SER A 82 2.23 -5.56 0.22
C SER A 82 3.19 -6.73 0.18
N GLY A 83 2.93 -7.66 -0.74
CA GLY A 83 3.79 -8.81 -0.94
C GLY A 83 3.64 -9.40 -2.32
N GLN A 84 4.55 -10.30 -2.69
CA GLN A 84 4.60 -10.91 -3.99
C GLN A 84 4.70 -12.43 -3.88
N ILE A 85 3.92 -13.12 -4.70
CA ILE A 85 3.98 -14.58 -4.92
C ILE A 85 4.07 -14.80 -6.42
N ASP A 86 4.90 -15.76 -6.82
CA ASP A 86 4.98 -16.18 -8.23
C ASP A 86 4.26 -17.53 -8.41
N GLU A 87 3.35 -17.60 -9.39
CA GLU A 87 2.51 -18.78 -9.66
C GLU A 87 2.73 -19.30 -11.07
N LYS A 88 2.84 -20.62 -11.20
CA LYS A 88 2.98 -21.29 -12.50
C LYS A 88 1.61 -21.82 -12.96
N ALA A 89 0.69 -20.90 -13.24
CA ALA A 89 -0.66 -21.23 -13.68
C ALA A 89 -1.24 -20.12 -14.58
N SER A 90 -2.37 -20.36 -15.19
CA SER A 90 -3.10 -19.33 -15.92
C SER A 90 -3.73 -18.32 -14.96
N GLU A 91 -3.98 -17.09 -15.44
CA GLU A 91 -4.64 -16.05 -14.64
C GLU A 91 -5.96 -16.55 -14.03
N LYS A 92 -6.78 -17.28 -14.82
CA LYS A 92 -8.03 -17.83 -14.37
C LYS A 92 -7.88 -18.84 -13.22
N GLU A 93 -6.92 -19.73 -13.29
CA GLU A 93 -6.63 -20.72 -12.23
C GLU A 93 -6.15 -20.02 -10.96
N ILE A 94 -5.24 -19.06 -11.09
CA ILE A 94 -4.71 -18.25 -9.99
C ILE A 94 -5.86 -17.53 -9.27
N VAL A 95 -6.67 -16.78 -10.01
CA VAL A 95 -7.79 -16.01 -9.44
C VAL A 95 -8.80 -16.95 -8.78
N THR A 96 -9.10 -18.10 -9.40
CA THR A 96 -10.02 -19.08 -8.84
C THR A 96 -9.47 -19.66 -7.54
N HIS A 97 -8.18 -20.01 -7.50
CA HIS A 97 -7.52 -20.52 -6.29
C HIS A 97 -7.66 -19.52 -5.15
N TYR A 98 -7.18 -18.29 -5.34
CA TYR A 98 -7.18 -17.29 -4.27
C TYR A 98 -8.59 -16.83 -3.86
N LYS A 99 -9.56 -16.76 -4.78
CA LYS A 99 -10.97 -16.52 -4.42
C LYS A 99 -11.49 -17.60 -3.45
N ASN A 100 -11.25 -18.86 -3.77
CA ASN A 100 -11.71 -19.98 -2.94
C ASN A 100 -11.00 -20.02 -1.59
N GLU A 101 -9.68 -19.77 -1.58
CA GLU A 101 -8.90 -19.76 -0.35
C GLU A 101 -9.30 -18.59 0.56
N PHE A 102 -9.41 -17.36 0.04
CA PHE A 102 -9.81 -16.19 0.80
C PHE A 102 -11.20 -16.32 1.41
N GLN A 103 -12.13 -16.95 0.68
CA GLN A 103 -13.49 -17.20 1.17
C GLN A 103 -13.50 -18.05 2.45
N LYS A 104 -12.57 -19.00 2.60
CA LYS A 104 -12.47 -19.85 3.82
C LYS A 104 -12.14 -19.01 5.08
N TYR A 105 -11.53 -17.85 4.90
CA TYR A 105 -11.15 -16.92 5.95
C TYR A 105 -12.10 -15.72 6.08
N GLY A 106 -13.31 -15.81 5.49
CA GLY A 106 -14.30 -14.74 5.58
C GLY A 106 -14.09 -13.55 4.68
N TRP A 107 -13.13 -13.63 3.74
CA TRP A 107 -12.95 -12.59 2.74
C TRP A 107 -13.92 -12.80 1.58
N LYS A 108 -14.62 -11.73 1.18
CA LYS A 108 -15.59 -11.74 0.07
C LYS A 108 -14.97 -11.05 -1.13
N TYR A 109 -15.07 -11.67 -2.28
CA TYR A 109 -14.75 -11.03 -3.54
C TYR A 109 -15.76 -9.92 -3.85
N ILE A 110 -15.27 -8.72 -4.17
CA ILE A 110 -16.11 -7.58 -4.51
C ILE A 110 -16.25 -7.48 -6.03
N ASP A 111 -15.10 -7.21 -6.71
CA ASP A 111 -15.11 -6.94 -8.14
C ASP A 111 -13.70 -7.00 -8.74
N LYS A 112 -13.64 -6.88 -10.06
CA LYS A 112 -12.42 -6.78 -10.87
C LYS A 112 -12.30 -5.38 -11.43
N TYR A 113 -11.14 -4.78 -11.23
CA TYR A 113 -10.80 -3.46 -11.74
C TYR A 113 -9.55 -3.53 -12.59
N TYR A 114 -9.37 -2.57 -13.49
CA TYR A 114 -8.09 -2.38 -14.17
C TYR A 114 -7.57 -0.98 -13.94
N SER A 115 -6.24 -0.86 -13.86
CA SER A 115 -5.55 0.41 -13.87
C SER A 115 -4.68 0.48 -15.10
N GLU A 116 -4.86 1.55 -15.87
CA GLU A 116 -3.87 1.95 -16.85
C GLU A 116 -2.80 2.72 -16.08
N THR A 117 -1.58 2.16 -15.99
CA THR A 117 -0.46 2.86 -15.36
C THR A 117 -0.28 4.22 -16.01
N PHE A 118 -0.55 5.26 -15.24
CA PHE A 118 -0.43 6.66 -15.67
C PHE A 118 1.05 7.05 -15.56
N PHE A 119 1.84 6.70 -16.56
CA PHE A 119 3.19 7.26 -16.73
C PHE A 119 3.28 8.01 -18.05
N LEU A 120 4.10 9.06 -18.06
CA LEU A 120 4.34 10.04 -19.14
C LEU A 120 4.80 9.45 -20.49
N PHE A 121 4.65 8.15 -20.72
CA PHE A 121 5.06 7.47 -21.94
C PHE A 121 3.86 6.87 -22.70
N PRO A 122 3.90 6.78 -24.03
CA PRO A 122 2.81 6.29 -24.84
C PRO A 122 2.41 4.88 -24.41
N ARG A 123 1.13 4.72 -24.16
CA ARG A 123 0.45 3.52 -23.66
C ARG A 123 0.61 2.37 -24.66
N SER A 124 1.45 1.40 -24.36
CA SER A 124 1.27 0.09 -24.97
C SER A 124 0.13 -0.62 -24.21
N ASN A 125 -0.75 -1.32 -24.92
CA ASN A 125 -1.80 -2.15 -24.32
C ASN A 125 -1.26 -3.23 -23.37
N ASP A 126 0.05 -3.44 -23.36
CA ASP A 126 0.76 -4.49 -22.63
C ASP A 126 1.02 -4.15 -21.15
N ASN A 127 0.64 -2.97 -20.66
CA ASN A 127 0.90 -2.54 -19.28
C ASN A 127 -0.36 -2.46 -18.41
N LYS A 128 -1.41 -3.22 -18.73
CA LYS A 128 -2.62 -3.26 -17.91
C LYS A 128 -2.43 -4.21 -16.72
N TRP A 129 -2.71 -3.68 -15.53
CA TRP A 129 -2.84 -4.46 -14.32
C TRP A 129 -4.30 -4.72 -14.04
N TYR A 130 -4.62 -5.97 -13.73
CA TYR A 130 -5.92 -6.36 -13.22
C TYR A 130 -5.85 -6.50 -11.72
N TYR A 131 -6.83 -5.92 -11.02
CA TYR A 131 -6.97 -5.92 -9.58
C TYR A 131 -8.24 -6.70 -9.23
N TYR A 132 -8.07 -7.80 -8.54
CA TYR A 132 -9.15 -8.60 -7.99
C TYR A 132 -9.28 -8.24 -6.52
N CYS A 133 -10.43 -7.64 -6.16
CA CYS A 133 -10.62 -6.96 -4.90
C CYS A 133 -11.46 -7.80 -3.94
N PHE A 134 -11.07 -7.77 -2.67
CA PHE A 134 -11.69 -8.54 -1.60
C PHE A 134 -11.86 -7.65 -0.37
N GLU A 135 -12.91 -7.91 0.40
CA GLU A 135 -13.14 -7.30 1.71
C GLU A 135 -13.48 -8.37 2.75
N ASN A 136 -13.18 -8.09 4.01
CA ASN A 136 -13.63 -8.89 5.13
C ASN A 136 -14.76 -8.15 5.90
N GLU A 137 -15.31 -8.78 6.95
CA GLU A 137 -16.31 -8.13 7.83
C GLU A 137 -15.72 -7.00 8.68
N GLY A 138 -14.40 -6.97 8.84
CA GLY A 138 -13.68 -5.84 9.46
C GLY A 138 -13.43 -4.70 8.49
N ASP A 139 -12.52 -3.81 8.88
CA ASP A 139 -12.21 -2.57 8.15
C ASP A 139 -11.13 -2.74 7.08
N TYR A 140 -10.80 -3.98 6.70
CA TYR A 140 -9.70 -4.26 5.79
C TYR A 140 -10.17 -4.59 4.39
N PHE A 141 -9.36 -4.17 3.46
CA PHE A 141 -9.45 -4.42 2.03
C PHE A 141 -8.19 -5.12 1.55
N MET A 142 -8.32 -6.06 0.61
CA MET A 142 -7.20 -6.71 -0.04
C MET A 142 -7.39 -6.70 -1.55
N SER A 143 -6.32 -6.48 -2.29
CA SER A 143 -6.30 -6.70 -3.73
C SER A 143 -5.23 -7.71 -4.12
N LEU A 144 -5.57 -8.54 -5.09
CA LEU A 144 -4.68 -9.40 -5.84
C LEU A 144 -4.50 -8.76 -7.20
N SER A 145 -3.26 -8.42 -7.55
CA SER A 145 -2.94 -7.71 -8.80
C SER A 145 -2.10 -8.61 -9.70
N ILE A 146 -2.56 -8.77 -10.95
CA ILE A 146 -1.85 -9.54 -11.96
C ILE A 146 -1.60 -8.66 -13.18
N LYS A 147 -0.38 -8.68 -13.71
CA LYS A 147 -0.06 -7.98 -14.96
C LYS A 147 -0.50 -8.83 -16.15
N ARG A 148 -1.39 -8.26 -16.98
CA ARG A 148 -1.94 -8.97 -18.15
C ARG A 148 -0.84 -9.37 -19.13
N GLY A 149 -0.89 -10.63 -19.58
CA GLY A 149 -0.03 -11.14 -20.66
C GLY A 149 1.45 -11.28 -20.32
N VAL A 150 1.87 -10.93 -19.10
CA VAL A 150 3.28 -11.06 -18.68
C VAL A 150 3.49 -12.42 -18.03
N ILE A 151 4.44 -13.17 -18.58
CA ILE A 151 4.93 -14.44 -18.05
C ILE A 151 6.44 -14.27 -17.87
N ASN A 152 6.95 -14.65 -16.71
CA ASN A 152 8.37 -14.64 -16.40
C ASN A 152 9.13 -15.67 -17.24
N PHE A 153 10.46 -15.57 -17.31
CA PHE A 153 11.30 -16.50 -18.09
C PHE A 153 11.17 -17.98 -17.66
N ASP A 154 10.83 -18.22 -16.40
CA ASP A 154 10.61 -19.56 -15.84
C ASP A 154 9.17 -20.07 -16.04
N GLY A 155 8.32 -19.29 -16.71
CA GLY A 155 6.92 -19.61 -16.98
C GLY A 155 5.98 -19.26 -15.84
N THR A 156 6.44 -18.56 -14.79
CA THR A 156 5.59 -18.06 -13.70
C THR A 156 4.92 -16.75 -14.04
N ARG A 157 3.89 -16.39 -13.26
CA ARG A 157 3.26 -15.07 -13.24
C ARG A 157 3.44 -14.46 -11.86
N THR A 158 3.90 -13.23 -11.83
CA THR A 158 4.01 -12.46 -10.60
C THR A 158 2.65 -11.92 -10.18
N ILE A 159 2.27 -12.19 -8.94
CA ILE A 159 1.06 -11.73 -8.30
C ILE A 159 1.45 -10.82 -7.16
N ILE A 160 0.92 -9.61 -7.14
CA ILE A 160 1.14 -8.66 -6.06
C ILE A 160 -0.12 -8.61 -5.21
N PHE A 161 0.04 -8.83 -3.91
CA PHE A 161 -1.01 -8.65 -2.92
C PHE A 161 -0.84 -7.32 -2.21
N HIS A 162 -1.95 -6.65 -1.98
CA HIS A 162 -2.01 -5.40 -1.23
C HIS A 162 -3.10 -5.52 -0.19
N ILE A 163 -2.82 -5.13 1.05
CA ILE A 163 -3.80 -5.02 2.13
C ILE A 163 -3.77 -3.61 2.70
N GLY A 164 -4.92 -3.05 2.99
CA GLY A 164 -5.07 -1.71 3.57
C GLY A 164 -6.42 -1.55 4.26
N LEU A 165 -6.67 -0.35 4.79
CA LEU A 165 -7.96 0.03 5.33
C LEU A 165 -8.95 0.32 4.19
N LYS A 166 -10.22 -0.05 4.37
CA LYS A 166 -11.28 0.22 3.38
C LYS A 166 -11.46 1.71 3.11
N GLU A 167 -11.33 2.55 4.13
CA GLU A 167 -11.44 4.01 4.02
C GLU A 167 -10.33 4.65 3.20
N ASP A 168 -9.14 4.04 3.20
CA ASP A 168 -7.98 4.53 2.44
C ASP A 168 -7.98 4.05 0.98
N TRP A 169 -8.87 3.11 0.65
CA TRP A 169 -8.99 2.57 -0.70
C TRP A 169 -9.80 3.48 -1.60
N GLY A 170 -9.13 4.46 -2.19
CA GLY A 170 -9.71 5.33 -3.20
C GLY A 170 -9.92 4.64 -4.54
N LEU A 171 -11.08 4.02 -4.76
CA LEU A 171 -11.46 3.44 -6.06
C LEU A 171 -11.59 4.49 -7.19
N GLY A 172 -11.41 5.77 -6.89
CA GLY A 172 -11.62 6.87 -7.84
C GLY A 172 -10.77 6.85 -9.12
N ASN A 173 -9.67 6.08 -9.14
CA ASN A 173 -8.78 5.93 -10.29
C ASN A 173 -8.90 4.57 -10.99
N TYR A 174 -9.79 3.69 -10.52
CA TYR A 174 -9.98 2.37 -11.08
C TYR A 174 -11.26 2.33 -11.90
N ARG A 175 -11.20 1.75 -13.08
CA ARG A 175 -12.38 1.49 -13.91
C ARG A 175 -12.85 0.07 -13.67
N GLN A 176 -14.13 -0.07 -13.28
CA GLN A 176 -14.80 -1.36 -13.22
C GLN A 176 -14.81 -1.98 -14.61
N ILE A 177 -14.52 -3.27 -14.69
CA ILE A 177 -14.61 -4.00 -15.95
C ILE A 177 -16.03 -4.53 -16.05
N GLU A 178 -16.84 -3.89 -16.89
CA GLU A 178 -18.11 -4.48 -17.33
C GLU A 178 -17.75 -5.68 -18.21
N ASP A 179 -17.95 -6.88 -17.65
CA ASP A 179 -17.97 -8.21 -18.29
C ASP A 179 -17.23 -8.37 -19.64
N GLU A 180 -15.90 -8.30 -19.65
CA GLU A 180 -15.12 -9.10 -20.59
C GLU A 180 -14.79 -10.43 -19.89
N GLU A 181 -15.59 -11.47 -20.14
CA GLU A 181 -15.21 -12.84 -19.82
C GLU A 181 -13.86 -13.18 -20.47
N PRO A 182 -12.96 -13.87 -19.74
CA PRO A 182 -11.66 -14.27 -20.27
C PRO A 182 -11.79 -15.32 -21.38
#